data_e18b8238552df23e5667667ddc29339f
#
_entry.id   e18b8238552df23e5667667ddc29339f
#
_cell.length_a   1.000
_cell.length_b   1.000
_cell.length_c   1.000
_cell.angle_alpha   90.00
_cell.angle_beta   90.00
_cell.angle_gamma   90.00
#
_symmetry.space_group_name_H-M   'P 1'
#
loop_
_entity.id
_entity.type
_entity.pdbx_description
1 polymer ?
#
loop_
_entity_poly.entity_id
_entity_poly.type
_entity_poly.pdbx_seq_one_letter_code
_entity_poly.pdbx_strand_id
1 'polypeptide(L)'
;MKKSNEALNEKIYKQFQKGLDFNDRIDLCDNVETSENFFIGRQWEGVQANGLPTPVFNFLKRIVLHQVANITSDNITMNAKPLAAAPNDKEMERVVSIVNEEFAALMEHNRIPNMTREFMRNAAVDGDGCTYTYWDPDAIVSKGIKGTIRTTVIENTRVFFGNPNSRDVQAQPWIIISRRDFVKAVKKYAKENGISEENAEMIRPDTDENNSLPESYVDNRCTVLLKLWREDDTKTIWAAECTKDVVVREPWDLGIRLYPVTWLNWDYVQDSYHGQSLVTGLIPNQIFVNKCFAMSMISLMTTAYPKVVYDKTRISSWTSQVGAAIGVNGGDMNQVVRIVDPAQISPQISQFIESAVNYTQTFTGATSAALGDTRPDNTSAIIALQRAASIPSEITKQNLYQSVEDLGRIYLEFMAEYYGNRPVDVPAAQMVPEIAQLAGVPNDQTTLVDFDFSILKDIPMCMKLDVGASAYWSEIASVQTLDNLLMQGKIDLVDYLERIPEGYISKRAELISKYSTPQIPQEMPQADMNMPPRGGGQLVDTGAQETLPTGRGYSELQRQLNRAGN
;
A
#
# COMPACT_ATOMS: atom_id res chain seq x y z
N MET A 1 -43.68 -17.88 -22.96
CA MET A 1 -42.29 -17.51 -23.25
C MET A 1 -41.46 -18.79 -23.20
N LYS A 2 -40.86 -19.22 -24.32
CA LYS A 2 -39.97 -20.38 -24.36
C LYS A 2 -38.72 -20.02 -23.56
N LYS A 3 -38.47 -20.67 -22.39
CA LYS A 3 -37.16 -20.64 -21.74
C LYS A 3 -36.16 -21.19 -22.76
N SER A 4 -35.27 -20.36 -23.25
CA SER A 4 -34.17 -20.78 -24.10
C SER A 4 -33.32 -21.75 -23.27
N ASN A 5 -33.13 -22.97 -23.77
CA ASN A 5 -32.20 -23.96 -23.20
C ASN A 5 -30.78 -23.58 -23.57
N GLU A 6 -30.34 -22.39 -23.20
CA GLU A 6 -28.98 -21.95 -23.39
C GLU A 6 -28.10 -22.57 -22.31
N ALA A 7 -27.00 -23.16 -22.70
CA ALA A 7 -26.07 -23.77 -21.76
C ALA A 7 -25.50 -22.71 -20.79
N LEU A 8 -25.23 -23.12 -19.57
CA LEU A 8 -24.76 -22.21 -18.50
C LEU A 8 -23.50 -21.43 -18.90
N ASN A 9 -22.53 -22.13 -19.48
CA ASN A 9 -21.28 -21.52 -19.96
C ASN A 9 -21.54 -20.46 -21.05
N GLU A 10 -22.43 -20.72 -22.01
CA GLU A 10 -22.79 -19.74 -23.05
C GLU A 10 -23.42 -18.48 -22.45
N LYS A 11 -24.30 -18.64 -21.45
CA LYS A 11 -24.91 -17.51 -20.74
C LYS A 11 -23.88 -16.68 -19.99
N ILE A 12 -22.95 -17.33 -19.27
CA ILE A 12 -21.87 -16.63 -18.52
C ILE A 12 -20.93 -15.93 -19.52
N TYR A 13 -20.56 -16.63 -20.59
CA TYR A 13 -19.66 -16.06 -21.60
C TYR A 13 -20.26 -14.84 -22.32
N LYS A 14 -21.57 -14.86 -22.64
CA LYS A 14 -22.27 -13.67 -23.18
C LYS A 14 -22.31 -12.50 -22.20
N GLN A 15 -22.41 -12.78 -20.89
CA GLN A 15 -22.33 -11.72 -19.87
C GLN A 15 -20.91 -11.14 -19.79
N PHE A 16 -19.90 -11.98 -19.87
CA PHE A 16 -18.49 -11.59 -19.94
C PHE A 16 -18.23 -10.71 -21.17
N GLN A 17 -18.70 -11.11 -22.37
CA GLN A 17 -18.55 -10.30 -23.58
C GLN A 17 -19.17 -8.90 -23.43
N LYS A 18 -20.34 -8.79 -22.79
CA LYS A 18 -20.93 -7.46 -22.52
C LYS A 18 -20.06 -6.61 -21.60
N GLY A 19 -19.35 -7.24 -20.65
CA GLY A 19 -18.39 -6.56 -19.82
C GLY A 19 -17.17 -6.08 -20.61
N LEU A 20 -16.67 -6.92 -21.53
CA LEU A 20 -15.60 -6.53 -22.46
C LEU A 20 -16.02 -5.36 -23.35
N ASP A 21 -17.21 -5.43 -23.96
CA ASP A 21 -17.77 -4.35 -24.78
C ASP A 21 -17.89 -3.02 -23.99
N PHE A 22 -18.14 -3.11 -22.67
CA PHE A 22 -18.15 -1.92 -21.81
C PHE A 22 -16.74 -1.39 -21.60
N ASN A 23 -15.77 -2.24 -21.29
CA ASN A 23 -14.37 -1.86 -21.11
C ASN A 23 -13.77 -1.26 -22.39
N ASP A 24 -14.08 -1.84 -23.55
CA ASP A 24 -13.65 -1.33 -24.85
C ASP A 24 -14.25 0.06 -25.14
N ARG A 25 -15.52 0.28 -24.78
CA ARG A 25 -16.18 1.58 -24.96
C ARG A 25 -15.55 2.71 -24.16
N ILE A 26 -14.95 2.42 -23.03
CA ILE A 26 -14.25 3.40 -22.17
C ILE A 26 -12.73 3.37 -22.37
N ASP A 27 -12.24 2.60 -23.35
CA ASP A 27 -10.82 2.40 -23.66
C ASP A 27 -10.01 1.98 -22.42
N LEU A 28 -10.59 1.12 -21.54
CA LEU A 28 -10.00 0.79 -20.26
C LEU A 28 -8.61 0.15 -20.39
N CYS A 29 -8.48 -0.87 -21.24
CA CYS A 29 -7.22 -1.61 -21.41
C CYS A 29 -6.11 -0.71 -21.94
N ASP A 30 -6.40 0.13 -22.95
CA ASP A 30 -5.44 1.07 -23.52
C ASP A 30 -5.02 2.15 -22.50
N ASN A 31 -5.97 2.63 -21.70
CA ASN A 31 -5.70 3.61 -20.63
C ASN A 31 -4.83 3.01 -19.53
N VAL A 32 -5.08 1.76 -19.11
CA VAL A 32 -4.29 1.05 -18.11
C VAL A 32 -2.88 0.79 -18.65
N GLU A 33 -2.73 0.28 -19.87
CA GLU A 33 -1.42 0.05 -20.51
C GLU A 33 -0.61 1.35 -20.62
N THR A 34 -1.27 2.43 -21.06
CA THR A 34 -0.64 3.75 -21.17
C THR A 34 -0.18 4.24 -19.79
N SER A 35 -1.03 4.15 -18.77
CA SER A 35 -0.71 4.58 -17.41
C SER A 35 0.45 3.78 -16.81
N GLU A 36 0.46 2.46 -16.99
CA GLU A 36 1.56 1.59 -16.58
C GLU A 36 2.86 1.95 -17.31
N ASN A 37 2.83 2.14 -18.63
CA ASN A 37 3.99 2.53 -19.42
C ASN A 37 4.57 3.86 -18.94
N PHE A 38 3.72 4.86 -18.66
CA PHE A 38 4.18 6.13 -18.10
C PHE A 38 4.77 5.97 -16.70
N PHE A 39 4.15 5.17 -15.85
CA PHE A 39 4.63 4.91 -14.49
C PHE A 39 5.99 4.20 -14.47
N ILE A 40 6.18 3.14 -15.29
CA ILE A 40 7.45 2.40 -15.33
C ILE A 40 8.56 3.12 -16.12
N GLY A 41 8.22 4.18 -16.88
CA GLY A 41 9.19 4.98 -17.63
C GLY A 41 9.27 4.67 -19.13
N ARG A 42 8.40 3.84 -19.67
CA ARG A 42 8.29 3.59 -21.13
C ARG A 42 7.46 4.67 -21.83
N GLN A 43 7.79 5.95 -21.59
CA GLN A 43 6.95 7.11 -21.94
C GLN A 43 6.99 7.47 -23.42
N TRP A 44 7.86 6.85 -24.21
CA TRP A 44 8.00 7.05 -25.65
C TRP A 44 7.56 5.82 -26.45
N GLU A 45 6.89 4.86 -25.84
CA GLU A 45 6.37 3.68 -26.53
C GLU A 45 5.37 4.09 -27.61
N GLY A 46 5.45 3.48 -28.81
CA GLY A 46 4.65 3.86 -29.97
C GLY A 46 5.10 5.12 -30.71
N VAL A 47 6.04 5.91 -30.18
CA VAL A 47 6.53 7.14 -30.83
C VAL A 47 7.74 6.84 -31.72
N GLN A 48 7.62 7.17 -33.02
CA GLN A 48 8.74 7.07 -33.96
C GLN A 48 9.68 8.25 -33.76
N ALA A 49 10.76 8.04 -33.04
CA ALA A 49 11.72 9.09 -32.71
C ALA A 49 12.63 9.51 -33.88
N ASN A 50 12.78 8.68 -34.93
CA ASN A 50 13.62 8.96 -36.11
C ASN A 50 15.05 9.42 -35.77
N GLY A 51 15.66 8.85 -34.73
CA GLY A 51 16.99 9.21 -34.26
C GLY A 51 17.06 10.46 -33.37
N LEU A 52 15.93 11.05 -33.03
CA LEU A 52 15.85 12.15 -32.06
C LEU A 52 15.97 11.65 -30.62
N PRO A 53 16.51 12.45 -29.70
CA PRO A 53 16.62 12.05 -28.31
C PRO A 53 15.24 11.89 -27.64
N THR A 54 15.10 10.84 -26.84
CA THR A 54 13.88 10.50 -26.11
C THR A 54 14.15 10.49 -24.60
N PRO A 55 14.44 11.66 -23.98
CA PRO A 55 14.71 11.74 -22.55
C PRO A 55 13.45 11.43 -21.74
N VAL A 56 13.63 10.77 -20.59
CA VAL A 56 12.58 10.49 -19.64
C VAL A 56 12.99 11.00 -18.26
N PHE A 57 12.29 12.04 -17.79
CA PHE A 57 12.43 12.55 -16.42
C PHE A 57 11.17 12.21 -15.65
N ASN A 58 11.09 10.97 -15.15
CA ASN A 58 9.87 10.39 -14.58
C ASN A 58 9.56 10.98 -13.19
N PHE A 59 9.12 12.25 -13.13
CA PHE A 59 8.66 12.88 -11.90
C PHE A 59 7.28 12.38 -11.47
N LEU A 60 6.45 11.92 -12.42
CA LEU A 60 5.15 11.31 -12.19
C LEU A 60 5.26 10.13 -11.24
N LYS A 61 6.21 9.21 -11.45
CA LYS A 61 6.44 8.06 -10.58
C LYS A 61 6.72 8.48 -9.13
N ARG A 62 7.52 9.53 -8.92
CA ARG A 62 7.82 10.06 -7.59
C ARG A 62 6.56 10.56 -6.89
N ILE A 63 5.68 11.26 -7.61
CA ILE A 63 4.40 11.76 -7.09
C ILE A 63 3.49 10.60 -6.69
N VAL A 64 3.30 9.62 -7.59
CA VAL A 64 2.43 8.45 -7.31
C VAL A 64 2.94 7.67 -6.10
N LEU A 65 4.24 7.37 -6.04
CA LEU A 65 4.82 6.65 -4.90
C LEU A 65 4.66 7.42 -3.58
N HIS A 66 4.81 8.76 -3.61
CA HIS A 66 4.58 9.59 -2.44
C HIS A 66 3.12 9.53 -1.97
N GLN A 67 2.16 9.64 -2.89
CA GLN A 67 0.74 9.60 -2.57
C GLN A 67 0.34 8.22 -2.00
N VAL A 68 0.75 7.13 -2.66
CA VAL A 68 0.50 5.78 -2.16
C VAL A 68 1.13 5.57 -0.78
N ALA A 69 2.39 5.99 -0.58
CA ALA A 69 3.05 5.88 0.72
C ALA A 69 2.34 6.69 1.81
N ASN A 70 1.89 7.91 1.49
CA ASN A 70 1.14 8.76 2.44
C ASN A 70 -0.19 8.13 2.85
N ILE A 71 -0.96 7.59 1.89
CA ILE A 71 -2.26 6.95 2.15
C ILE A 71 -2.10 5.65 2.93
N THR A 72 -1.05 4.85 2.65
CA THR A 72 -0.80 3.56 3.29
C THR A 72 0.15 3.62 4.48
N SER A 73 0.43 4.83 5.00
CA SER A 73 1.35 5.02 6.13
C SER A 73 0.77 4.58 7.47
N ASP A 74 -0.56 4.53 7.58
CA ASP A 74 -1.24 4.24 8.83
C ASP A 74 -1.17 2.75 9.16
N ASN A 75 -0.96 2.45 10.44
CA ASN A 75 -1.09 1.08 10.91
C ASN A 75 -2.57 0.80 11.17
N ILE A 76 -3.20 0.11 10.24
CA ILE A 76 -4.63 -0.19 10.28
C ILE A 76 -4.82 -1.56 10.93
N THR A 77 -5.61 -1.62 12.00
CA THR A 77 -6.05 -2.86 12.64
C THR A 77 -7.57 -2.99 12.53
N MET A 78 -8.03 -4.22 12.26
CA MET A 78 -9.45 -4.55 12.18
C MET A 78 -9.92 -5.00 13.56
N ASN A 79 -10.97 -4.34 14.07
CA ASN A 79 -11.60 -4.72 15.33
C ASN A 79 -13.10 -4.92 15.14
N ALA A 80 -13.59 -6.11 15.51
CA ALA A 80 -15.01 -6.38 15.59
C ALA A 80 -15.57 -5.82 16.90
N LYS A 81 -16.80 -5.31 16.83
CA LYS A 81 -17.59 -4.88 18.00
C LYS A 81 -19.01 -5.40 17.89
N PRO A 82 -19.67 -5.80 18.98
CA PRO A 82 -21.07 -6.20 18.92
C PRO A 82 -21.93 -4.97 18.60
N LEU A 83 -22.93 -5.15 17.75
CA LEU A 83 -23.87 -4.07 17.38
C LEU A 83 -24.79 -3.68 18.56
N ALA A 84 -25.18 -4.66 19.39
CA ALA A 84 -25.98 -4.48 20.58
C ALA A 84 -25.41 -5.35 21.71
N ALA A 85 -24.50 -4.78 22.52
CA ALA A 85 -24.04 -5.43 23.73
C ALA A 85 -24.89 -4.99 24.91
N ALA A 86 -25.42 -5.94 25.68
CA ALA A 86 -25.91 -5.63 27.01
C ALA A 86 -24.72 -5.19 27.89
N PRO A 87 -24.84 -4.16 28.73
CA PRO A 87 -23.77 -3.78 29.65
C PRO A 87 -23.42 -4.99 30.53
N ASN A 88 -22.14 -5.41 30.53
CA ASN A 88 -21.59 -6.53 31.29
C ASN A 88 -21.84 -7.96 30.74
N ASP A 89 -22.04 -8.13 29.45
CA ASP A 89 -22.05 -9.46 28.83
C ASP A 89 -20.61 -9.97 28.62
N LYS A 90 -20.08 -10.67 29.63
CA LYS A 90 -18.70 -11.24 29.60
C LYS A 90 -18.52 -12.29 28.50
N GLU A 91 -19.58 -12.99 28.13
CA GLU A 91 -19.53 -13.99 27.07
C GLU A 91 -19.36 -13.30 25.70
N MET A 92 -20.07 -12.21 25.48
CA MET A 92 -19.93 -11.39 24.28
C MET A 92 -18.53 -10.74 24.19
N GLU A 93 -18.00 -10.21 25.29
CA GLU A 93 -16.65 -9.66 25.34
C GLU A 93 -15.61 -10.72 24.96
N ARG A 94 -15.78 -11.95 25.43
CA ARG A 94 -14.89 -13.08 25.09
C ARG A 94 -14.98 -13.43 23.60
N VAL A 95 -16.18 -13.53 23.03
CA VAL A 95 -16.35 -13.79 21.58
C VAL A 95 -15.66 -12.72 20.76
N VAL A 96 -15.86 -11.44 21.09
CA VAL A 96 -15.23 -10.30 20.42
C VAL A 96 -13.72 -10.38 20.50
N SER A 97 -13.18 -10.72 21.65
CA SER A 97 -11.73 -10.85 21.82
C SER A 97 -11.15 -11.97 20.94
N ILE A 98 -11.79 -13.15 20.91
CA ILE A 98 -11.36 -14.26 20.05
C ILE A 98 -11.39 -13.86 18.58
N VAL A 99 -12.44 -13.17 18.15
CA VAL A 99 -12.57 -12.70 16.76
C VAL A 99 -11.46 -11.68 16.42
N ASN A 100 -11.12 -10.79 17.35
CA ASN A 100 -10.08 -9.78 17.13
C ASN A 100 -8.67 -10.41 17.06
N GLU A 101 -8.37 -11.43 17.88
CA GLU A 101 -7.12 -12.19 17.77
C GLU A 101 -7.04 -12.92 16.42
N GLU A 102 -8.14 -13.52 15.95
CA GLU A 102 -8.17 -14.17 14.65
C GLU A 102 -8.03 -13.16 13.49
N PHE A 103 -8.58 -11.94 13.62
CA PHE A 103 -8.31 -10.88 12.66
C PHE A 103 -6.83 -10.51 12.59
N ALA A 104 -6.16 -10.39 13.73
CA ALA A 104 -4.73 -10.10 13.77
C ALA A 104 -3.93 -11.20 13.05
N ALA A 105 -4.25 -12.48 13.31
CA ALA A 105 -3.64 -13.62 12.65
C ALA A 105 -3.92 -13.64 11.12
N LEU A 106 -5.14 -13.34 10.68
CA LEU A 106 -5.50 -13.25 9.27
C LEU A 106 -4.80 -12.08 8.55
N MET A 107 -4.68 -10.93 9.22
CA MET A 107 -3.95 -9.78 8.68
C MET A 107 -2.48 -10.10 8.44
N GLU A 108 -1.84 -10.82 9.36
CA GLU A 108 -0.46 -11.29 9.20
C GLU A 108 -0.36 -12.34 8.09
N HIS A 109 -1.21 -13.37 8.11
CA HIS A 109 -1.19 -14.46 7.14
C HIS A 109 -1.39 -13.98 5.70
N ASN A 110 -2.35 -13.08 5.47
CA ASN A 110 -2.61 -12.46 4.18
C ASN A 110 -1.67 -11.30 3.87
N ARG A 111 -0.75 -10.94 4.76
CA ARG A 111 0.20 -9.83 4.58
C ARG A 111 -0.53 -8.53 4.20
N ILE A 112 -1.61 -8.22 4.92
CA ILE A 112 -2.50 -7.09 4.61
C ILE A 112 -1.74 -5.78 4.35
N PRO A 113 -0.70 -5.38 5.11
CA PRO A 113 0.03 -4.15 4.81
C PRO A 113 0.68 -4.13 3.42
N ASN A 114 1.17 -5.28 2.93
CA ASN A 114 1.76 -5.38 1.58
C ASN A 114 0.68 -5.38 0.51
N MET A 115 -0.39 -6.16 0.74
CA MET A 115 -1.57 -6.21 -0.13
C MET A 115 -2.22 -4.84 -0.28
N THR A 116 -2.35 -4.08 0.81
CA THR A 116 -2.91 -2.72 0.79
C THR A 116 -2.08 -1.76 -0.07
N ARG A 117 -0.74 -1.88 -0.03
CA ARG A 117 0.14 -1.07 -0.91
C ARG A 117 -0.04 -1.44 -2.38
N GLU A 118 -0.14 -2.71 -2.71
CA GLU A 118 -0.39 -3.19 -4.07
C GLU A 118 -1.77 -2.74 -4.55
N PHE A 119 -2.80 -2.91 -3.73
CA PHE A 119 -4.17 -2.46 -3.98
C PHE A 119 -4.23 -0.95 -4.26
N MET A 120 -3.60 -0.12 -3.42
CA MET A 120 -3.56 1.33 -3.61
C MET A 120 -2.69 1.75 -4.78
N ARG A 121 -1.60 1.01 -5.06
CA ARG A 121 -0.80 1.25 -6.26
C ARG A 121 -1.61 1.01 -7.52
N ASN A 122 -2.38 -0.09 -7.59
CA ASN A 122 -3.24 -0.37 -8.74
C ASN A 122 -4.32 0.71 -8.87
N ALA A 123 -4.98 1.11 -7.77
CA ALA A 123 -5.92 2.23 -7.81
C ALA A 123 -5.29 3.53 -8.35
N ALA A 124 -4.07 3.87 -7.91
CA ALA A 124 -3.38 5.09 -8.33
C ALA A 124 -2.94 5.07 -9.79
N VAL A 125 -2.54 3.92 -10.34
CA VAL A 125 -1.98 3.78 -11.69
C VAL A 125 -3.06 3.36 -12.69
N ASP A 126 -3.91 2.39 -12.33
CA ASP A 126 -4.88 1.77 -13.23
C ASP A 126 -6.29 2.36 -13.08
N GLY A 127 -6.52 3.15 -12.01
CA GLY A 127 -7.80 3.80 -11.69
C GLY A 127 -8.59 3.10 -10.60
N ASP A 128 -8.46 1.78 -10.46
CA ASP A 128 -9.21 0.99 -9.49
C ASP A 128 -8.33 -0.01 -8.75
N GLY A 129 -8.62 -0.20 -7.47
CA GLY A 129 -8.14 -1.32 -6.68
C GLY A 129 -9.24 -2.36 -6.49
N CYS A 130 -8.90 -3.63 -6.64
CA CYS A 130 -9.82 -4.74 -6.44
C CYS A 130 -9.15 -5.86 -5.63
N THR A 131 -9.88 -6.42 -4.65
CA THR A 131 -9.47 -7.66 -3.99
C THR A 131 -10.57 -8.71 -4.10
N TYR A 132 -10.15 -9.96 -4.13
CA TYR A 132 -11.03 -11.12 -4.06
C TYR A 132 -10.63 -12.01 -2.88
N THR A 133 -11.60 -12.34 -2.05
CA THR A 133 -11.44 -13.18 -0.87
C THR A 133 -12.07 -14.55 -1.11
N TYR A 134 -11.38 -15.61 -0.75
CA TYR A 134 -11.87 -16.98 -0.92
C TYR A 134 -11.37 -17.89 0.20
N TRP A 135 -12.07 -19.00 0.37
CA TRP A 135 -11.66 -20.07 1.26
C TRP A 135 -10.69 -21.02 0.56
N ASP A 136 -9.51 -21.23 1.13
CA ASP A 136 -8.52 -22.20 0.68
C ASP A 136 -8.51 -23.42 1.63
N PRO A 137 -9.18 -24.53 1.26
CA PRO A 137 -9.32 -25.70 2.13
C PRO A 137 -8.01 -26.49 2.30
N ASP A 138 -7.07 -26.35 1.36
CA ASP A 138 -5.84 -27.12 1.33
C ASP A 138 -4.69 -26.42 2.09
N ALA A 139 -4.87 -25.17 2.47
CA ALA A 139 -3.87 -24.43 3.23
C ALA A 139 -3.68 -25.05 4.63
N ILE A 140 -2.43 -25.32 4.99
CA ILE A 140 -2.05 -25.80 6.32
C ILE A 140 -1.59 -24.59 7.13
N VAL A 141 -2.40 -24.16 8.09
CA VAL A 141 -2.08 -23.02 8.97
C VAL A 141 -1.17 -23.46 10.10
N SER A 142 -1.49 -24.57 10.76
CA SER A 142 -0.67 -25.19 11.80
C SER A 142 -0.92 -26.70 11.87
N LYS A 143 -0.16 -27.38 12.75
CA LYS A 143 -0.30 -28.82 12.92
C LYS A 143 -1.70 -29.18 13.42
N GLY A 144 -2.56 -29.66 12.51
CA GLY A 144 -3.96 -30.05 12.80
C GLY A 144 -5.02 -29.05 12.32
N ILE A 145 -4.67 -27.83 11.90
CA ILE A 145 -5.61 -26.84 11.39
C ILE A 145 -5.44 -26.73 9.87
N LYS A 146 -6.46 -27.13 9.13
CA LYS A 146 -6.55 -27.01 7.67
C LYS A 146 -7.56 -25.94 7.28
N GLY A 147 -7.28 -25.31 6.18
CA GLY A 147 -8.11 -24.27 5.59
C GLY A 147 -7.86 -22.89 6.19
N THR A 148 -7.85 -21.89 5.34
CA THR A 148 -7.71 -20.47 5.73
C THR A 148 -8.41 -19.57 4.74
N ILE A 149 -8.74 -18.36 5.18
CA ILE A 149 -9.29 -17.30 4.34
C ILE A 149 -8.11 -16.62 3.64
N ARG A 150 -8.14 -16.57 2.31
CA ARG A 150 -7.14 -15.87 1.51
C ARG A 150 -7.74 -14.70 0.77
N THR A 151 -6.99 -13.63 0.68
CA THR A 151 -7.32 -12.45 -0.12
C THR A 151 -6.21 -12.18 -1.11
N THR A 152 -6.59 -11.91 -2.35
CA THR A 152 -5.66 -11.59 -3.44
C THR A 152 -6.08 -10.28 -4.11
N VAL A 153 -5.11 -9.49 -4.55
CA VAL A 153 -5.36 -8.32 -5.40
C VAL A 153 -5.59 -8.81 -6.83
N ILE A 154 -6.57 -8.23 -7.50
CA ILE A 154 -6.92 -8.54 -8.89
C ILE A 154 -6.83 -7.27 -9.72
N GLU A 155 -6.37 -7.40 -10.97
CA GLU A 155 -6.37 -6.33 -11.96
C GLU A 155 -7.82 -5.89 -12.28
N ASN A 156 -8.05 -4.59 -12.38
CA ASN A 156 -9.38 -4.03 -12.65
C ASN A 156 -9.95 -4.46 -14.01
N THR A 157 -9.09 -4.72 -14.99
CA THR A 157 -9.47 -5.21 -16.33
C THR A 157 -10.06 -6.62 -16.32
N ARG A 158 -9.91 -7.37 -15.20
CA ARG A 158 -10.36 -8.76 -15.06
C ARG A 158 -11.64 -8.92 -14.24
N VAL A 159 -12.26 -7.82 -13.81
CA VAL A 159 -13.47 -7.84 -12.97
C VAL A 159 -14.61 -7.11 -13.69
N PHE A 160 -15.74 -7.80 -13.85
CA PHE A 160 -16.88 -7.32 -14.63
C PHE A 160 -18.13 -7.28 -13.75
N PHE A 161 -18.73 -6.10 -13.64
CA PHE A 161 -19.95 -5.88 -12.88
C PHE A 161 -21.18 -6.01 -13.77
N GLY A 162 -22.23 -6.60 -13.22
CA GLY A 162 -23.50 -6.79 -13.91
C GLY A 162 -24.25 -5.48 -14.20
N ASN A 163 -24.07 -4.47 -13.35
CA ASN A 163 -24.52 -3.11 -13.58
C ASN A 163 -23.29 -2.19 -13.70
N PRO A 164 -22.87 -1.85 -14.93
CA PRO A 164 -21.66 -1.05 -15.13
C PRO A 164 -21.78 0.40 -14.66
N ASN A 165 -23.00 0.89 -14.39
CA ASN A 165 -23.24 2.28 -13.96
C ASN A 165 -23.19 2.44 -12.43
N SER A 166 -22.96 1.37 -11.66
CA SER A 166 -22.90 1.43 -10.21
C SER A 166 -21.62 0.81 -9.69
N ARG A 167 -20.92 1.52 -8.82
CA ARG A 167 -19.72 1.04 -8.11
C ARG A 167 -20.02 0.23 -6.84
N ASP A 168 -21.30 0.18 -6.41
CA ASP A 168 -21.70 -0.58 -5.23
C ASP A 168 -21.62 -2.08 -5.53
N VAL A 169 -20.60 -2.72 -4.97
CA VAL A 169 -20.33 -4.16 -5.13
C VAL A 169 -21.49 -4.99 -4.61
N GLN A 170 -22.07 -4.61 -3.47
CA GLN A 170 -23.10 -5.41 -2.81
C GLN A 170 -24.48 -5.29 -3.47
N ALA A 171 -24.69 -4.25 -4.28
CA ALA A 171 -25.89 -4.04 -5.08
C ALA A 171 -25.81 -4.67 -6.49
N GLN A 172 -24.70 -5.34 -6.83
CA GLN A 172 -24.54 -5.93 -8.15
C GLN A 172 -25.46 -7.13 -8.34
N PRO A 173 -26.08 -7.30 -9.54
CA PRO A 173 -26.85 -8.50 -9.85
C PRO A 173 -25.96 -9.73 -10.04
N TRP A 174 -24.74 -9.54 -10.49
CA TRP A 174 -23.69 -10.55 -10.61
C TRP A 174 -22.33 -9.87 -10.80
N ILE A 175 -21.27 -10.60 -10.47
CA ILE A 175 -19.89 -10.21 -10.71
C ILE A 175 -19.19 -11.37 -11.43
N ILE A 176 -18.40 -11.07 -12.46
CA ILE A 176 -17.56 -12.06 -13.14
C ILE A 176 -16.09 -11.66 -12.93
N ILE A 177 -15.28 -12.63 -12.53
CA ILE A 177 -13.83 -12.49 -12.41
C ILE A 177 -13.19 -13.42 -13.45
N SER A 178 -12.35 -12.88 -14.33
CA SER A 178 -11.61 -13.66 -15.32
C SER A 178 -10.19 -13.95 -14.82
N ARG A 179 -9.71 -15.17 -15.04
CA ARG A 179 -8.34 -15.56 -14.77
C ARG A 179 -7.77 -16.41 -15.91
N ARG A 180 -6.46 -16.38 -16.08
CA ARG A 180 -5.81 -17.22 -17.08
C ARG A 180 -4.99 -18.32 -16.41
N ASP A 181 -5.36 -19.56 -16.70
CA ASP A 181 -4.73 -20.75 -16.15
C ASP A 181 -4.24 -21.69 -17.27
N PHE A 182 -3.26 -22.54 -16.95
CA PHE A 182 -2.82 -23.57 -17.89
C PHE A 182 -3.93 -24.60 -18.14
N VAL A 183 -4.22 -24.88 -19.40
CA VAL A 183 -5.26 -25.83 -19.84
C VAL A 183 -5.16 -27.16 -19.08
N LYS A 184 -3.92 -27.67 -18.87
CA LYS A 184 -3.70 -28.92 -18.13
C LYS A 184 -4.18 -28.83 -16.68
N ALA A 185 -3.97 -27.69 -16.01
CA ALA A 185 -4.41 -27.47 -14.63
C ALA A 185 -5.93 -27.36 -14.57
N VAL A 186 -6.55 -26.63 -15.51
CA VAL A 186 -8.01 -26.47 -15.58
C VAL A 186 -8.71 -27.79 -15.87
N LYS A 187 -8.18 -28.62 -16.79
CA LYS A 187 -8.69 -29.97 -17.05
C LYS A 187 -8.64 -30.86 -15.81
N LYS A 188 -7.52 -30.82 -15.06
CA LYS A 188 -7.40 -31.56 -13.80
C LYS A 188 -8.41 -31.07 -12.78
N TYR A 189 -8.51 -29.77 -12.60
CA TYR A 189 -9.47 -29.15 -11.67
C TYR A 189 -10.94 -29.45 -12.03
N ALA A 190 -11.29 -29.42 -13.33
CA ALA A 190 -12.62 -29.81 -13.79
C ALA A 190 -12.97 -31.28 -13.42
N LYS A 191 -12.05 -32.22 -13.64
CA LYS A 191 -12.22 -33.64 -13.27
C LYS A 191 -12.39 -33.81 -11.75
N GLU A 192 -11.63 -33.07 -10.94
CA GLU A 192 -11.76 -33.06 -9.47
C GLU A 192 -13.11 -32.52 -8.99
N ASN A 193 -13.72 -31.59 -9.75
CA ASN A 193 -15.08 -31.08 -9.48
C ASN A 193 -16.21 -31.94 -10.11
N GLY A 194 -15.90 -33.14 -10.58
CA GLY A 194 -16.91 -34.11 -11.06
C GLY A 194 -17.37 -33.91 -12.50
N ILE A 195 -16.68 -33.06 -13.27
CA ILE A 195 -16.96 -32.90 -14.70
C ILE A 195 -16.45 -34.14 -15.46
N SER A 196 -17.26 -34.65 -16.40
CA SER A 196 -16.90 -35.82 -17.19
C SER A 196 -15.57 -35.63 -17.95
N GLU A 197 -14.84 -36.72 -18.16
CA GLU A 197 -13.56 -36.68 -18.89
C GLU A 197 -13.73 -36.14 -20.31
N GLU A 198 -14.83 -36.50 -20.98
CA GLU A 198 -15.16 -36.04 -22.33
C GLU A 198 -15.30 -34.49 -22.36
N ASN A 199 -16.04 -33.93 -21.41
CA ASN A 199 -16.21 -32.48 -21.31
C ASN A 199 -14.91 -31.78 -20.91
N ALA A 200 -14.13 -32.34 -19.97
CA ALA A 200 -12.86 -31.75 -19.58
C ALA A 200 -11.85 -31.72 -20.75
N GLU A 201 -11.89 -32.71 -21.65
CA GLU A 201 -11.02 -32.72 -22.83
C GLU A 201 -11.41 -31.69 -23.92
N MET A 202 -12.64 -31.15 -23.88
CA MET A 202 -13.06 -30.05 -24.76
C MET A 202 -12.43 -28.70 -24.40
N ILE A 203 -11.85 -28.55 -23.22
CA ILE A 203 -11.16 -27.31 -22.82
C ILE A 203 -9.94 -27.09 -23.73
N ARG A 204 -9.92 -25.96 -24.43
CA ARG A 204 -8.89 -25.58 -25.41
C ARG A 204 -8.18 -24.31 -24.98
N PRO A 205 -6.92 -24.09 -25.45
CA PRO A 205 -6.26 -22.81 -25.30
C PRO A 205 -7.05 -21.71 -26.04
N ASP A 206 -7.08 -20.53 -25.47
CA ASP A 206 -7.68 -19.33 -26.07
C ASP A 206 -6.73 -18.13 -26.01
N THR A 207 -7.06 -17.07 -26.73
CA THR A 207 -6.39 -15.78 -26.62
C THR A 207 -6.92 -15.00 -25.41
N ASP A 208 -6.08 -14.17 -24.78
CA ASP A 208 -6.50 -13.28 -23.71
C ASP A 208 -7.23 -12.07 -24.33
N GLU A 209 -8.56 -12.09 -24.28
CA GLU A 209 -9.38 -10.99 -24.83
C GLU A 209 -9.21 -9.68 -24.03
N ASN A 210 -8.61 -9.74 -22.82
CA ASN A 210 -8.30 -8.56 -21.99
C ASN A 210 -6.91 -7.98 -22.24
N ASN A 211 -6.14 -8.55 -23.17
CA ASN A 211 -4.76 -8.14 -23.39
C ASN A 211 -4.51 -7.96 -24.89
N SER A 212 -3.98 -6.82 -25.27
CA SER A 212 -3.59 -6.46 -26.63
C SER A 212 -2.37 -7.22 -27.16
N LEU A 213 -1.93 -8.30 -26.47
CA LEU A 213 -0.82 -9.14 -26.94
C LEU A 213 -1.18 -9.81 -28.27
N PRO A 214 -0.25 -9.85 -29.26
CA PRO A 214 -0.48 -10.48 -30.55
C PRO A 214 -0.92 -11.95 -30.42
N GLU A 215 -1.81 -12.41 -31.29
CA GLU A 215 -2.31 -13.80 -31.36
C GLU A 215 -1.19 -14.89 -31.39
N SER A 216 0.04 -14.51 -31.73
CA SER A 216 1.20 -15.41 -31.71
C SER A 216 1.60 -15.88 -30.32
N TYR A 217 1.08 -15.27 -29.26
CA TYR A 217 1.32 -15.66 -27.86
C TYR A 217 0.20 -16.57 -27.32
N VAL A 218 -0.19 -17.58 -28.09
CA VAL A 218 -1.06 -18.65 -27.58
C VAL A 218 -0.22 -19.57 -26.70
N ASP A 219 0.03 -19.15 -25.48
CA ASP A 219 0.45 -20.04 -24.41
C ASP A 219 -0.65 -21.10 -24.20
N ASN A 220 -0.26 -22.30 -23.79
CA ASN A 220 -1.19 -23.40 -23.44
C ASN A 220 -2.09 -23.03 -22.24
N ARG A 221 -2.70 -21.82 -22.29
CA ARG A 221 -3.56 -21.23 -21.26
C ARG A 221 -4.97 -21.01 -21.80
N CYS A 222 -5.94 -21.06 -20.90
CA CYS A 222 -7.32 -20.71 -21.21
C CYS A 222 -7.87 -19.73 -20.17
N THR A 223 -8.87 -18.99 -20.61
CA THR A 223 -9.62 -18.07 -19.74
C THR A 223 -10.67 -18.84 -18.96
N VAL A 224 -10.60 -18.77 -17.64
CA VAL A 224 -11.58 -19.30 -16.72
C VAL A 224 -12.37 -18.13 -16.13
N LEU A 225 -13.68 -18.20 -16.21
CA LEU A 225 -14.62 -17.21 -15.70
C LEU A 225 -15.25 -17.73 -14.42
N LEU A 226 -15.03 -17.03 -13.30
CA LEU A 226 -15.73 -17.22 -12.06
C LEU A 226 -16.89 -16.22 -12.02
N LYS A 227 -18.11 -16.72 -12.05
CA LYS A 227 -19.31 -15.90 -11.89
C LYS A 227 -19.85 -16.03 -10.48
N LEU A 228 -20.11 -14.90 -9.85
CA LEU A 228 -20.77 -14.76 -8.56
C LEU A 228 -22.13 -14.08 -8.75
N TRP A 229 -23.17 -14.55 -8.07
CA TRP A 229 -24.50 -13.91 -8.07
C TRP A 229 -25.22 -14.20 -6.75
N ARG A 230 -26.13 -13.31 -6.39
CA ARG A 230 -26.98 -13.51 -5.22
C ARG A 230 -28.24 -14.28 -5.62
N GLU A 231 -28.50 -15.38 -4.96
CA GLU A 231 -29.72 -16.16 -5.19
C GLU A 231 -30.91 -15.49 -4.50
N ASP A 232 -32.06 -15.45 -5.19
CA ASP A 232 -33.23 -14.71 -4.70
C ASP A 232 -33.88 -15.35 -3.49
N ASP A 233 -33.88 -16.68 -3.40
CA ASP A 233 -34.55 -17.44 -2.35
C ASP A 233 -33.73 -17.46 -1.05
N THR A 234 -32.45 -17.79 -1.13
CA THR A 234 -31.56 -17.95 0.05
C THR A 234 -30.87 -16.64 0.46
N LYS A 235 -30.78 -15.66 -0.45
CA LYS A 235 -30.01 -14.42 -0.31
C LYS A 235 -28.50 -14.64 -0.10
N THR A 236 -28.04 -15.88 -0.32
CA THR A 236 -26.61 -16.25 -0.30
C THR A 236 -25.97 -16.02 -1.65
N ILE A 237 -24.64 -15.94 -1.66
CA ILE A 237 -23.86 -15.80 -2.89
C ILE A 237 -23.57 -17.19 -3.45
N TRP A 238 -24.00 -17.39 -4.69
CA TRP A 238 -23.69 -18.57 -5.48
C TRP A 238 -22.53 -18.29 -6.43
N ALA A 239 -21.80 -19.33 -6.76
CA ALA A 239 -20.67 -19.26 -7.68
C ALA A 239 -20.77 -20.36 -8.74
N ALA A 240 -20.22 -20.10 -9.92
CA ALA A 240 -19.99 -21.10 -10.97
C ALA A 240 -18.72 -20.77 -11.73
N GLU A 241 -17.99 -21.79 -12.16
CA GLU A 241 -16.80 -21.61 -12.98
C GLU A 241 -16.98 -22.25 -14.36
N CYS A 242 -16.61 -21.51 -15.40
CA CYS A 242 -16.64 -22.02 -16.76
C CYS A 242 -15.50 -21.47 -17.59
N THR A 243 -15.18 -22.18 -18.67
CA THR A 243 -14.46 -21.66 -19.84
C THR A 243 -15.46 -21.29 -20.93
N LYS A 244 -15.00 -20.80 -22.06
CA LYS A 244 -15.85 -20.54 -23.20
C LYS A 244 -16.67 -21.77 -23.63
N ASP A 245 -16.06 -22.93 -23.61
CA ASP A 245 -16.61 -24.15 -24.17
C ASP A 245 -17.30 -25.05 -23.13
N VAL A 246 -16.86 -25.01 -21.86
CA VAL A 246 -17.22 -26.01 -20.85
C VAL A 246 -17.42 -25.38 -19.48
N VAL A 247 -18.41 -25.90 -18.71
CA VAL A 247 -18.52 -25.64 -17.27
C VAL A 247 -17.41 -26.42 -16.56
N VAL A 248 -16.55 -25.70 -15.81
CA VAL A 248 -15.43 -26.29 -15.05
C VAL A 248 -15.87 -26.73 -13.66
N ARG A 249 -16.80 -25.98 -13.06
CA ARG A 249 -17.45 -26.29 -11.79
C ARG A 249 -18.91 -25.86 -11.85
N GLU A 250 -19.82 -26.82 -11.55
CA GLU A 250 -21.24 -26.56 -11.48
C GLU A 250 -21.57 -25.53 -10.39
N PRO A 251 -22.74 -24.85 -10.48
CA PRO A 251 -23.14 -23.87 -9.46
C PRO A 251 -23.12 -24.44 -8.05
N TRP A 252 -22.49 -23.70 -7.13
CA TRP A 252 -22.46 -24.03 -5.70
C TRP A 252 -22.76 -22.81 -4.85
N ASP A 253 -23.34 -23.03 -3.68
CA ASP A 253 -23.58 -22.01 -2.67
C ASP A 253 -22.29 -21.76 -1.86
N LEU A 254 -21.89 -20.50 -1.71
CA LEU A 254 -20.79 -20.11 -0.85
C LEU A 254 -21.21 -19.99 0.63
N GLY A 255 -22.50 -20.00 0.94
CA GLY A 255 -23.04 -19.85 2.29
C GLY A 255 -22.92 -18.43 2.87
N ILE A 256 -22.24 -17.53 2.18
CA ILE A 256 -22.05 -16.13 2.58
C ILE A 256 -23.07 -15.21 1.93
N ARG A 257 -23.37 -14.07 2.57
CA ARG A 257 -24.36 -13.09 2.08
C ARG A 257 -23.75 -11.91 1.35
N LEU A 258 -22.46 -11.65 1.57
CA LEU A 258 -21.73 -10.57 0.95
C LEU A 258 -20.91 -11.08 -0.25
N TYR A 259 -20.88 -10.30 -1.33
CA TYR A 259 -19.91 -10.58 -2.40
C TYR A 259 -18.50 -10.49 -1.84
N PRO A 260 -17.65 -11.51 -2.05
CA PRO A 260 -16.30 -11.55 -1.50
C PRO A 260 -15.29 -10.71 -2.31
N VAL A 261 -15.71 -9.53 -2.70
CA VAL A 261 -14.95 -8.58 -3.53
C VAL A 261 -14.96 -7.22 -2.85
N THR A 262 -13.80 -6.58 -2.73
CA THR A 262 -13.73 -5.16 -2.38
C THR A 262 -13.29 -4.36 -3.58
N TRP A 263 -13.85 -3.17 -3.73
CA TRP A 263 -13.62 -2.30 -4.88
C TRP A 263 -13.40 -0.87 -4.41
N LEU A 264 -12.36 -0.22 -4.93
CA LEU A 264 -12.03 1.17 -4.64
C LEU A 264 -11.65 1.89 -5.93
N ASN A 265 -12.27 3.04 -6.20
CA ASN A 265 -11.83 3.96 -7.24
C ASN A 265 -10.85 4.97 -6.65
N TRP A 266 -9.77 5.30 -7.40
CA TRP A 266 -8.91 6.42 -7.00
C TRP A 266 -9.66 7.74 -7.09
N ASP A 267 -10.15 8.08 -8.29
CA ASP A 267 -11.08 9.19 -8.50
C ASP A 267 -12.40 8.65 -9.09
N TYR A 268 -13.52 9.06 -8.50
CA TYR A 268 -14.85 8.63 -8.93
C TYR A 268 -15.25 9.24 -10.27
N VAL A 269 -15.75 8.39 -11.17
CA VAL A 269 -16.37 8.80 -12.45
C VAL A 269 -17.87 8.49 -12.38
N GLN A 270 -18.70 9.48 -12.72
CA GLN A 270 -20.16 9.32 -12.72
C GLN A 270 -20.60 8.29 -13.77
N ASP A 271 -21.61 7.48 -13.43
CA ASP A 271 -22.19 6.43 -14.29
C ASP A 271 -21.19 5.37 -14.78
N SER A 272 -20.12 5.16 -14.02
CA SER A 272 -19.13 4.10 -14.26
C SER A 272 -18.72 3.44 -12.94
N TYR A 273 -18.52 2.13 -12.94
CA TYR A 273 -17.88 1.48 -11.79
C TYR A 273 -16.36 1.61 -11.85
N HIS A 274 -15.79 1.87 -13.03
CA HIS A 274 -14.38 2.21 -13.17
C HIS A 274 -14.14 3.68 -12.86
N GLY A 275 -13.08 3.93 -12.10
CA GLY A 275 -12.60 5.25 -11.75
C GLY A 275 -11.53 5.77 -12.72
N GLN A 276 -11.02 6.96 -12.42
CA GLN A 276 -9.89 7.54 -13.13
C GLN A 276 -8.63 7.46 -12.29
N SER A 277 -7.51 7.11 -12.92
CA SER A 277 -6.22 7.03 -12.25
C SER A 277 -5.61 8.40 -11.99
N LEU A 278 -4.77 8.50 -10.96
CA LEU A 278 -3.93 9.67 -10.71
C LEU A 278 -2.99 9.93 -11.88
N VAL A 279 -2.45 8.86 -12.48
CA VAL A 279 -1.50 8.91 -13.60
C VAL A 279 -2.09 9.59 -14.81
N THR A 280 -3.33 9.28 -15.16
CA THR A 280 -4.03 9.87 -16.34
C THR A 280 -3.99 11.41 -16.30
N GLY A 281 -4.23 12.00 -15.13
CA GLY A 281 -4.16 13.45 -14.95
C GLY A 281 -2.75 14.04 -15.05
N LEU A 282 -1.72 13.24 -14.83
CA LEU A 282 -0.31 13.67 -14.83
C LEU A 282 0.39 13.47 -16.18
N ILE A 283 -0.11 12.58 -17.03
CA ILE A 283 0.47 12.27 -18.35
C ILE A 283 0.73 13.51 -19.20
N PRO A 284 -0.22 14.46 -19.39
CA PRO A 284 0.01 15.65 -20.21
C PRO A 284 1.20 16.50 -19.72
N ASN A 285 1.32 16.65 -18.40
CA ASN A 285 2.41 17.41 -17.79
C ASN A 285 3.76 16.70 -17.98
N GLN A 286 3.79 15.39 -17.83
CA GLN A 286 4.97 14.57 -18.08
C GLN A 286 5.42 14.64 -19.55
N ILE A 287 4.48 14.55 -20.49
CA ILE A 287 4.76 14.69 -21.93
C ILE A 287 5.34 16.08 -22.23
N PHE A 288 4.78 17.14 -21.64
CA PHE A 288 5.28 18.50 -21.82
C PHE A 288 6.76 18.62 -21.36
N VAL A 289 7.06 18.15 -20.17
CA VAL A 289 8.42 18.18 -19.62
C VAL A 289 9.38 17.37 -20.50
N ASN A 290 9.02 16.16 -20.90
CA ASN A 290 9.85 15.32 -21.77
C ASN A 290 10.11 15.98 -23.13
N LYS A 291 9.11 16.62 -23.75
CA LYS A 291 9.26 17.36 -25.01
C LYS A 291 10.19 18.56 -24.85
N CYS A 292 10.09 19.32 -23.75
CA CYS A 292 10.98 20.44 -23.47
C CYS A 292 12.43 19.97 -23.34
N PHE A 293 12.69 18.86 -22.64
CA PHE A 293 14.02 18.27 -22.53
C PHE A 293 14.53 17.76 -23.89
N ALA A 294 13.67 17.09 -24.67
CA ALA A 294 14.05 16.63 -26.01
C ALA A 294 14.46 17.80 -26.91
N MET A 295 13.69 18.89 -26.93
CA MET A 295 14.03 20.12 -27.68
C MET A 295 15.32 20.75 -27.19
N SER A 296 15.54 20.80 -25.87
CA SER A 296 16.79 21.30 -25.29
C SER A 296 17.99 20.46 -25.71
N MET A 297 17.86 19.12 -25.69
CA MET A 297 18.93 18.22 -26.16
C MET A 297 19.21 18.39 -27.64
N ILE A 298 18.20 18.50 -28.49
CA ILE A 298 18.38 18.77 -29.93
C ILE A 298 19.10 20.08 -30.16
N SER A 299 18.73 21.14 -29.46
CA SER A 299 19.38 22.43 -29.55
C SER A 299 20.83 22.35 -29.08
N LEU A 300 21.12 21.65 -27.99
CA LEU A 300 22.50 21.42 -27.50
C LEU A 300 23.34 20.64 -28.54
N MET A 301 22.76 19.59 -29.12
CA MET A 301 23.44 18.81 -30.18
C MET A 301 23.73 19.65 -31.42
N THR A 302 22.78 20.49 -31.86
CA THR A 302 22.98 21.38 -33.02
C THR A 302 23.96 22.49 -32.71
N THR A 303 24.08 22.95 -31.46
CA THR A 303 25.09 23.91 -31.01
C THR A 303 26.47 23.27 -30.94
N ALA A 304 26.57 22.05 -30.42
CA ALA A 304 27.83 21.32 -30.33
C ALA A 304 28.38 20.85 -31.68
N TYR A 305 27.45 20.54 -32.61
CA TYR A 305 27.78 20.11 -33.97
C TYR A 305 27.10 21.05 -35.00
N PRO A 306 27.57 22.29 -35.16
CA PRO A 306 26.95 23.25 -36.05
C PRO A 306 27.06 22.80 -37.51
N LYS A 307 26.01 23.08 -38.29
CA LYS A 307 26.05 22.86 -39.73
C LYS A 307 27.03 23.82 -40.38
N VAL A 308 27.95 23.28 -41.15
CA VAL A 308 28.91 24.04 -41.90
C VAL A 308 28.51 24.08 -43.37
N VAL A 309 28.42 25.28 -43.93
CA VAL A 309 28.23 25.48 -45.35
C VAL A 309 29.58 25.93 -45.93
N TYR A 310 30.08 25.21 -46.90
CA TYR A 310 31.37 25.50 -47.54
C TYR A 310 31.26 25.51 -49.06
N ASP A 311 32.16 26.26 -49.65
CA ASP A 311 32.25 26.33 -51.10
C ASP A 311 32.95 25.09 -51.67
N LYS A 312 32.20 24.21 -52.29
CA LYS A 312 32.66 22.94 -52.87
C LYS A 312 33.69 23.14 -54.00
N THR A 313 33.71 24.30 -54.65
CA THR A 313 34.68 24.60 -55.70
C THR A 313 36.07 24.91 -55.17
N ARG A 314 36.14 25.35 -53.91
CA ARG A 314 37.38 25.75 -53.24
C ARG A 314 37.87 24.74 -52.22
N ILE A 315 36.97 23.95 -51.64
CA ILE A 315 37.27 22.84 -50.72
C ILE A 315 36.80 21.55 -51.37
N SER A 316 37.71 20.67 -51.73
CA SER A 316 37.39 19.43 -52.45
C SER A 316 36.74 18.40 -51.54
N SER A 317 37.08 18.38 -50.28
CA SER A 317 36.49 17.44 -49.30
C SER A 317 36.45 18.09 -47.92
N TRP A 318 35.32 17.86 -47.20
CA TRP A 318 35.14 18.26 -45.81
C TRP A 318 35.32 17.06 -44.89
N THR A 319 36.05 17.26 -43.79
CA THR A 319 36.16 16.25 -42.72
C THR A 319 35.80 16.89 -41.38
N SER A 320 35.07 16.11 -40.52
CA SER A 320 34.73 16.50 -39.15
C SER A 320 35.77 15.99 -38.14
N GLN A 321 36.91 15.46 -38.59
CA GLN A 321 37.96 14.90 -37.70
C GLN A 321 38.64 16.03 -36.92
N VAL A 322 38.74 15.87 -35.60
CA VAL A 322 39.38 16.84 -34.70
C VAL A 322 40.86 17.01 -35.06
N GLY A 323 41.32 18.27 -35.25
CA GLY A 323 42.70 18.58 -35.59
C GLY A 323 43.08 18.36 -37.07
N ALA A 324 42.12 17.99 -37.94
CA ALA A 324 42.42 17.86 -39.36
C ALA A 324 42.64 19.23 -40.04
N ALA A 325 43.69 19.32 -40.88
CA ALA A 325 43.91 20.49 -41.72
C ALA A 325 43.07 20.38 -43.01
N ILE A 326 42.32 21.41 -43.34
CA ILE A 326 41.52 21.49 -44.55
C ILE A 326 42.20 22.46 -45.52
N GLY A 327 42.59 21.94 -46.70
CA GLY A 327 43.20 22.73 -47.76
C GLY A 327 42.15 23.55 -48.55
N VAL A 328 42.42 24.82 -48.81
CA VAL A 328 41.58 25.74 -49.59
C VAL A 328 42.33 26.21 -50.83
N ASN A 329 41.70 26.09 -51.99
CA ASN A 329 42.27 26.53 -53.26
C ASN A 329 41.98 28.02 -53.52
N GLY A 330 42.83 28.92 -52.97
CA GLY A 330 42.86 30.36 -53.24
C GLY A 330 41.66 31.16 -52.68
N GLY A 331 41.79 32.51 -52.65
CA GLY A 331 40.75 33.42 -52.20
C GLY A 331 40.75 33.74 -50.69
N ASP A 332 39.80 34.61 -50.28
CA ASP A 332 39.65 34.99 -48.88
C ASP A 332 39.03 33.81 -48.08
N MET A 333 39.74 33.33 -47.05
CA MET A 333 39.32 32.21 -46.22
C MET A 333 37.99 32.47 -45.48
N ASN A 334 37.70 33.74 -45.17
CA ASN A 334 36.46 34.09 -44.42
C ASN A 334 35.19 33.91 -45.26
N GLN A 335 35.31 33.83 -46.60
CA GLN A 335 34.16 33.67 -47.49
C GLN A 335 33.93 32.21 -47.96
N VAL A 336 34.86 31.31 -47.65
CA VAL A 336 34.83 29.91 -48.10
C VAL A 336 34.01 29.00 -47.25
N VAL A 337 33.96 29.29 -45.93
CA VAL A 337 33.27 28.51 -44.95
C VAL A 337 32.37 29.40 -44.11
N ARG A 338 31.12 29.05 -43.99
CA ARG A 338 30.18 29.71 -43.07
C ARG A 338 29.56 28.68 -42.14
N ILE A 339 29.69 28.95 -40.87
CA ILE A 339 28.98 28.21 -39.84
C ILE A 339 27.56 28.76 -39.77
N VAL A 340 26.57 27.90 -39.82
CA VAL A 340 25.18 28.28 -39.57
C VAL A 340 25.01 28.42 -38.07
N ASP A 341 24.78 29.64 -37.60
CA ASP A 341 24.56 29.89 -36.19
C ASP A 341 23.38 29.09 -35.67
N PRO A 342 23.56 28.23 -34.66
CA PRO A 342 22.45 27.50 -34.09
C PRO A 342 21.50 28.44 -33.34
N ALA A 343 20.22 28.10 -33.32
CA ALA A 343 19.27 28.85 -32.52
C ALA A 343 19.66 28.78 -31.03
N GLN A 344 19.75 29.94 -30.38
CA GLN A 344 20.04 29.98 -28.94
C GLN A 344 18.83 29.44 -28.16
N ILE A 345 19.09 28.58 -27.16
CA ILE A 345 18.07 28.12 -26.22
C ILE A 345 17.67 29.32 -25.37
N SER A 346 16.35 29.61 -25.35
CA SER A 346 15.83 30.62 -24.42
C SER A 346 15.96 30.14 -22.98
N PRO A 347 16.54 30.93 -22.06
CA PRO A 347 16.58 30.61 -20.62
C PRO A 347 15.20 30.37 -20.01
N GLN A 348 14.14 30.87 -20.66
CA GLN A 348 12.74 30.66 -20.24
C GLN A 348 12.30 29.19 -20.27
N ILE A 349 12.95 28.33 -21.09
CA ILE A 349 12.59 26.90 -21.16
C ILE A 349 12.83 26.22 -19.82
N SER A 350 13.96 26.50 -19.16
CA SER A 350 14.27 25.96 -17.82
C SER A 350 13.23 26.42 -16.78
N GLN A 351 12.84 27.69 -16.84
CA GLN A 351 11.81 28.23 -15.94
C GLN A 351 10.44 27.59 -16.18
N PHE A 352 10.08 27.32 -17.44
CA PHE A 352 8.84 26.61 -17.77
C PHE A 352 8.84 25.16 -17.26
N ILE A 353 9.96 24.44 -17.38
CA ILE A 353 10.11 23.08 -16.86
C ILE A 353 9.94 23.07 -15.33
N GLU A 354 10.70 23.96 -14.64
CA GLU A 354 10.60 24.09 -13.18
C GLU A 354 9.19 24.46 -12.73
N SER A 355 8.56 25.42 -13.41
CA SER A 355 7.18 25.82 -13.10
C SER A 355 6.19 24.67 -13.32
N ALA A 356 6.32 23.92 -14.42
CA ALA A 356 5.44 22.78 -14.71
C ALA A 356 5.56 21.69 -13.64
N VAL A 357 6.78 21.35 -13.23
CA VAL A 357 7.03 20.36 -12.18
C VAL A 357 6.49 20.86 -10.83
N ASN A 358 6.80 22.10 -10.45
CA ASN A 358 6.38 22.70 -9.18
C ASN A 358 4.85 22.83 -9.07
N TYR A 359 4.18 23.28 -10.13
CA TYR A 359 2.71 23.34 -10.13
C TYR A 359 2.09 21.96 -10.04
N THR A 360 2.60 20.97 -10.79
CA THR A 360 2.10 19.59 -10.72
C THR A 360 2.26 19.03 -9.31
N GLN A 361 3.42 19.23 -8.67
CA GLN A 361 3.66 18.82 -7.29
C GLN A 361 2.74 19.53 -6.29
N THR A 362 2.51 20.82 -6.47
CA THR A 362 1.63 21.61 -5.60
C THR A 362 0.19 21.14 -5.69
N PHE A 363 -0.33 20.94 -6.92
CA PHE A 363 -1.72 20.50 -7.13
C PHE A 363 -1.98 19.08 -6.61
N THR A 364 -0.97 18.22 -6.63
CA THR A 364 -1.08 16.85 -6.10
C THR A 364 -0.75 16.73 -4.62
N GLY A 365 -0.38 17.82 -3.93
CA GLY A 365 0.05 17.80 -2.54
C GLY A 365 1.45 17.22 -2.31
N ALA A 366 2.15 16.74 -3.35
CA ALA A 366 3.52 16.26 -3.28
C ALA A 366 4.52 17.43 -3.30
N THR A 367 4.34 18.41 -2.39
CA THR A 367 5.18 19.61 -2.32
C THR A 367 6.62 19.27 -1.97
N SER A 368 7.56 20.18 -2.27
CA SER A 368 8.99 20.01 -1.95
C SER A 368 9.22 19.72 -0.45
N ALA A 369 8.43 20.36 0.42
CA ALA A 369 8.46 20.10 1.86
C ALA A 369 8.00 18.68 2.23
N ALA A 370 6.95 18.19 1.59
CA ALA A 370 6.45 16.82 1.77
C ALA A 370 7.43 15.76 1.24
N LEU A 371 8.16 16.10 0.17
CA LEU A 371 9.18 15.24 -0.44
C LEU A 371 10.56 15.31 0.26
N GLY A 372 10.70 16.13 1.33
CA GLY A 372 11.93 16.23 2.13
C GLY A 372 13.00 17.17 1.56
N ASP A 373 12.67 17.99 0.58
CA ASP A 373 13.63 18.90 -0.10
C ASP A 373 13.83 20.25 0.65
N THR A 374 13.08 20.51 1.72
CA THR A 374 13.20 21.71 2.55
C THR A 374 13.78 21.39 3.92
N ARG A 375 14.62 22.29 4.45
CA ARG A 375 15.12 22.28 5.83
C ARG A 375 14.37 23.33 6.64
N PRO A 376 13.21 23.04 7.20
CA PRO A 376 12.53 23.99 8.06
C PRO A 376 13.25 24.04 9.42
N ASP A 377 13.47 25.24 9.93
CA ASP A 377 14.13 25.48 11.21
C ASP A 377 13.23 25.15 12.43
N ASN A 378 11.96 24.76 12.21
CA ASN A 378 10.99 24.55 13.27
C ASN A 378 10.15 23.27 13.02
N THR A 379 10.15 22.35 13.97
CA THR A 379 9.40 21.08 13.95
C THR A 379 7.89 21.30 13.78
N SER A 380 7.33 22.31 14.44
CA SER A 380 5.89 22.63 14.34
C SER A 380 5.50 23.07 12.92
N ALA A 381 6.38 23.79 12.23
CA ALA A 381 6.16 24.19 10.85
C ALA A 381 6.21 23.00 9.88
N ILE A 382 7.07 22.01 10.13
CA ILE A 382 7.14 20.77 9.35
C ILE A 382 5.81 20.02 9.46
N ILE A 383 5.32 19.83 10.69
CA ILE A 383 4.06 19.12 10.95
C ILE A 383 2.88 19.83 10.27
N ALA A 384 2.82 21.17 10.34
CA ALA A 384 1.78 21.94 9.68
C ALA A 384 1.82 21.81 8.14
N LEU A 385 3.03 21.83 7.55
CA LEU A 385 3.22 21.68 6.11
C LEU A 385 2.86 20.26 5.65
N GLN A 386 3.23 19.23 6.41
CA GLN A 386 2.85 17.85 6.10
C GLN A 386 1.33 17.63 6.19
N ARG A 387 0.68 18.19 7.21
CA ARG A 387 -0.79 18.16 7.30
C ARG A 387 -1.45 18.86 6.10
N ALA A 388 -0.96 20.03 5.72
CA ALA A 388 -1.47 20.72 4.54
C ALA A 388 -1.27 19.91 3.25
N ALA A 389 -0.13 19.22 3.11
CA ALA A 389 0.18 18.37 1.97
C ALA A 389 -0.66 17.08 1.91
N SER A 390 -1.14 16.57 3.05
CA SER A 390 -1.98 15.35 3.10
C SER A 390 -3.46 15.60 2.76
N ILE A 391 -3.95 16.84 2.84
CA ILE A 391 -5.37 17.17 2.59
C ILE A 391 -5.90 16.63 1.24
N PRO A 392 -5.19 16.77 0.11
CA PRO A 392 -5.70 16.26 -1.17
C PRO A 392 -5.93 14.73 -1.20
N SER A 393 -5.15 13.97 -0.42
CA SER A 393 -5.26 12.51 -0.35
C SER A 393 -6.21 12.00 0.75
N GLU A 394 -6.79 12.89 1.56
CA GLU A 394 -7.62 12.49 2.71
C GLU A 394 -8.89 11.74 2.29
N ILE A 395 -9.53 12.15 1.20
CA ILE A 395 -10.73 11.46 0.68
C ILE A 395 -10.38 10.04 0.24
N THR A 396 -9.30 9.88 -0.51
CA THR A 396 -8.83 8.56 -0.98
C THR A 396 -8.42 7.67 0.19
N LYS A 397 -7.86 8.27 1.25
CA LYS A 397 -7.52 7.58 2.50
C LYS A 397 -8.76 7.07 3.22
N GLN A 398 -9.82 7.87 3.31
CA GLN A 398 -11.11 7.45 3.88
C GLN A 398 -11.75 6.34 3.05
N ASN A 399 -11.65 6.40 1.72
CA ASN A 399 -12.12 5.32 0.85
C ASN A 399 -11.35 4.01 1.09
N LEU A 400 -10.04 4.09 1.34
CA LEU A 400 -9.24 2.92 1.74
C LEU A 400 -9.75 2.33 3.06
N TYR A 401 -10.00 3.16 4.07
CA TYR A 401 -10.53 2.67 5.35
C TYR A 401 -11.86 1.96 5.17
N GLN A 402 -12.77 2.51 4.37
CA GLN A 402 -14.04 1.86 4.05
C GLN A 402 -13.82 0.50 3.36
N SER A 403 -12.88 0.41 2.42
CA SER A 403 -12.56 -0.85 1.74
C SER A 403 -11.99 -1.90 2.70
N VAL A 404 -11.21 -1.49 3.69
CA VAL A 404 -10.67 -2.39 4.72
C VAL A 404 -11.78 -2.83 5.69
N GLU A 405 -12.74 -1.94 6.04
CA GLU A 405 -13.93 -2.33 6.81
C GLU A 405 -14.79 -3.35 6.06
N ASP A 406 -14.99 -3.16 4.77
CA ASP A 406 -15.75 -4.09 3.93
C ASP A 406 -15.03 -5.44 3.83
N LEU A 407 -13.69 -5.45 3.74
CA LEU A 407 -12.90 -6.68 3.82
C LEU A 407 -13.08 -7.39 5.16
N GLY A 408 -13.06 -6.64 6.27
CA GLY A 408 -13.32 -7.20 7.59
C GLY A 408 -14.71 -7.82 7.74
N ARG A 409 -15.74 -7.20 7.15
CA ARG A 409 -17.11 -7.79 7.10
C ARG A 409 -17.13 -9.08 6.29
N ILE A 410 -16.43 -9.13 5.17
CA ILE A 410 -16.28 -10.36 4.37
C ILE A 410 -15.58 -11.44 5.19
N TYR A 411 -14.51 -11.12 5.92
CA TYR A 411 -13.84 -12.08 6.80
C TYR A 411 -14.75 -12.66 7.86
N LEU A 412 -15.60 -11.83 8.50
CA LEU A 412 -16.59 -12.33 9.48
C LEU A 412 -17.56 -13.35 8.87
N GLU A 413 -18.07 -13.09 7.67
CA GLU A 413 -18.95 -14.02 6.95
C GLU A 413 -18.23 -15.35 6.66
N PHE A 414 -16.98 -15.29 6.20
CA PHE A 414 -16.18 -16.49 5.94
C PHE A 414 -15.82 -17.26 7.22
N MET A 415 -15.48 -16.58 8.31
CA MET A 415 -15.24 -17.22 9.60
C MET A 415 -16.49 -17.97 10.09
N ALA A 416 -17.64 -17.30 10.03
CA ALA A 416 -18.91 -17.87 10.45
C ALA A 416 -19.30 -19.13 9.65
N GLU A 417 -18.97 -19.19 8.35
CA GLU A 417 -19.35 -20.28 7.46
C GLU A 417 -18.35 -21.42 7.45
N TYR A 418 -17.03 -21.12 7.35
CA TYR A 418 -16.03 -22.12 7.00
C TYR A 418 -15.14 -22.59 8.16
N TYR A 419 -15.03 -21.83 9.25
CA TYR A 419 -14.11 -22.19 10.33
C TYR A 419 -14.62 -23.34 11.19
N GLY A 420 -15.93 -23.39 11.46
CA GLY A 420 -16.52 -24.39 12.36
C GLY A 420 -15.88 -24.36 13.74
N ASN A 421 -15.63 -25.54 14.32
CA ASN A 421 -14.94 -25.66 15.61
C ASN A 421 -13.43 -25.68 15.40
N ARG A 422 -12.74 -24.67 15.93
CA ARG A 422 -11.30 -24.45 15.71
C ARG A 422 -10.60 -24.04 17.01
N PRO A 423 -9.40 -24.59 17.29
CA PRO A 423 -8.59 -24.11 18.40
C PRO A 423 -8.03 -22.71 18.10
N VAL A 424 -8.24 -21.79 19.02
CA VAL A 424 -7.80 -20.40 18.94
C VAL A 424 -6.90 -20.11 20.14
N ASP A 425 -5.87 -19.30 19.92
CA ASP A 425 -4.94 -18.87 20.94
C ASP A 425 -5.54 -17.66 21.69
N VAL A 426 -5.91 -17.83 22.93
CA VAL A 426 -6.56 -16.78 23.75
C VAL A 426 -5.65 -16.41 24.92
N PRO A 427 -5.38 -15.10 25.16
CA PRO A 427 -4.63 -14.66 26.33
C PRO A 427 -5.29 -15.13 27.63
N ALA A 428 -4.51 -15.69 28.55
CA ALA A 428 -5.02 -16.24 29.81
C ALA A 428 -5.76 -15.18 30.66
N ALA A 429 -5.39 -13.91 30.54
CA ALA A 429 -6.06 -12.80 31.21
C ALA A 429 -7.54 -12.62 30.80
N GLN A 430 -7.92 -13.14 29.64
CA GLN A 430 -9.29 -13.07 29.08
C GLN A 430 -10.09 -14.37 29.33
N MET A 431 -9.47 -15.37 29.96
CA MET A 431 -10.17 -16.59 30.35
C MET A 431 -11.07 -16.34 31.57
N VAL A 432 -12.14 -17.13 31.65
CA VAL A 432 -12.96 -17.16 32.87
C VAL A 432 -12.04 -17.48 34.06
N PRO A 433 -12.06 -16.69 35.16
CA PRO A 433 -11.13 -16.85 36.27
C PRO A 433 -11.05 -18.27 36.85
N GLU A 434 -12.13 -19.02 36.80
CA GLU A 434 -12.22 -20.41 37.25
C GLU A 434 -11.41 -21.37 36.36
N ILE A 435 -11.38 -21.13 35.03
CA ILE A 435 -10.64 -21.96 34.06
C ILE A 435 -9.15 -21.60 34.11
N ALA A 436 -8.81 -20.33 34.26
CA ALA A 436 -7.42 -19.87 34.37
C ALA A 436 -6.75 -20.42 35.67
N GLN A 437 -7.50 -20.48 36.81
CA GLN A 437 -7.04 -21.06 38.03
C GLN A 437 -6.88 -22.59 37.98
N LEU A 438 -7.79 -23.30 37.29
CA LEU A 438 -7.71 -24.76 37.09
C LEU A 438 -6.55 -25.15 36.18
N ALA A 439 -6.22 -24.33 35.18
CA ALA A 439 -5.16 -24.58 34.22
C ALA A 439 -3.77 -24.18 34.76
N GLY A 440 -3.70 -23.40 35.86
CA GLY A 440 -2.42 -22.97 36.49
C GLY A 440 -1.55 -22.14 35.55
N VAL A 441 -2.16 -21.46 34.57
CA VAL A 441 -1.46 -20.69 33.50
C VAL A 441 -1.20 -19.27 34.02
N PRO A 442 0.05 -18.79 33.98
CA PRO A 442 0.35 -17.39 34.28
C PRO A 442 -0.40 -16.43 33.34
N ASN A 443 -0.78 -15.26 33.83
CA ASN A 443 -1.56 -14.26 33.08
C ASN A 443 -0.91 -13.79 31.74
N ASP A 444 0.38 -14.03 31.57
CA ASP A 444 1.17 -13.65 30.38
C ASP A 444 1.25 -14.77 29.31
N GLN A 445 0.60 -15.91 29.53
CA GLN A 445 0.62 -17.02 28.59
C GLN A 445 -0.70 -17.12 27.85
N THR A 446 -0.61 -17.47 26.56
CA THR A 446 -1.76 -17.81 25.72
C THR A 446 -2.12 -19.29 25.90
N THR A 447 -3.38 -19.62 25.80
CA THR A 447 -3.89 -21.00 25.89
C THR A 447 -4.79 -21.29 24.70
N LEU A 448 -4.61 -22.48 24.10
CA LEU A 448 -5.48 -22.96 23.03
C LEU A 448 -6.86 -23.33 23.60
N VAL A 449 -7.89 -22.69 23.07
CA VAL A 449 -9.29 -22.95 23.41
C VAL A 449 -10.05 -23.31 22.14
N ASP A 450 -10.80 -24.40 22.16
CA ASP A 450 -11.70 -24.74 21.07
C ASP A 450 -12.88 -23.76 21.06
N PHE A 451 -13.08 -23.09 19.94
CA PHE A 451 -14.14 -22.12 19.73
C PHE A 451 -14.94 -22.46 18.48
N ASP A 452 -16.27 -22.45 18.59
CA ASP A 452 -17.19 -22.67 17.48
C ASP A 452 -17.55 -21.32 16.83
N PHE A 453 -16.96 -21.06 15.67
CA PHE A 453 -17.20 -19.84 14.91
C PHE A 453 -18.59 -19.75 14.29
N SER A 454 -19.36 -20.85 14.23
CA SER A 454 -20.73 -20.83 13.71
C SER A 454 -21.68 -19.91 14.52
N ILE A 455 -21.36 -19.66 15.77
CA ILE A 455 -22.05 -18.70 16.65
C ILE A 455 -22.10 -17.27 16.07
N LEU A 456 -21.13 -16.90 15.23
CA LEU A 456 -21.09 -15.58 14.58
C LEU A 456 -22.24 -15.34 13.61
N LYS A 457 -22.95 -16.41 13.16
CA LYS A 457 -24.15 -16.28 12.32
C LYS A 457 -25.31 -15.60 13.05
N ASP A 458 -25.37 -15.78 14.38
CA ASP A 458 -26.45 -15.30 15.23
C ASP A 458 -26.11 -13.99 15.95
N ILE A 459 -24.83 -13.60 15.96
CA ILE A 459 -24.36 -12.40 16.65
C ILE A 459 -24.12 -11.27 15.63
N PRO A 460 -24.96 -10.21 15.64
CA PRO A 460 -24.71 -9.05 14.77
C PRO A 460 -23.47 -8.30 15.25
N MET A 461 -22.42 -8.35 14.44
CA MET A 461 -21.18 -7.60 14.69
C MET A 461 -21.04 -6.45 13.71
N CYS A 462 -20.44 -5.35 14.15
CA CYS A 462 -19.98 -4.28 13.30
C CYS A 462 -18.45 -4.25 13.29
N MET A 463 -17.89 -3.87 12.14
CA MET A 463 -16.45 -3.63 12.01
C MET A 463 -16.13 -2.21 12.40
N LYS A 464 -15.04 -2.02 13.13
CA LYS A 464 -14.44 -0.72 13.39
C LYS A 464 -12.95 -0.83 13.15
N LEU A 465 -12.45 0.05 12.29
CA LEU A 465 -11.01 0.19 12.14
C LEU A 465 -10.44 0.95 13.34
N ASP A 466 -9.34 0.45 13.86
CA ASP A 466 -8.47 1.22 14.73
C ASP A 466 -7.26 1.67 13.91
N VAL A 467 -7.19 2.97 13.71
CA VAL A 467 -6.10 3.60 12.98
C VAL A 467 -5.12 4.08 14.01
N GLY A 468 -4.07 3.31 14.24
CA GLY A 468 -2.99 3.68 15.12
C GLY A 468 -2.33 5.00 14.70
N ALA A 469 -1.62 5.64 15.61
CA ALA A 469 -0.86 6.86 15.31
C ALA A 469 0.13 6.60 14.15
N SER A 470 -0.20 7.14 13.02
CA SER A 470 0.31 6.68 11.72
C SER A 470 1.60 7.30 11.26
N ALA A 471 2.13 8.29 11.94
CA ALA A 471 3.31 8.97 11.46
C ALA A 471 4.37 9.06 12.54
N TYR A 472 5.58 8.68 12.19
CA TYR A 472 6.80 8.91 12.98
C TYR A 472 6.83 10.30 13.63
N TRP A 473 6.28 11.33 12.95
CA TRP A 473 6.14 12.68 13.49
C TRP A 473 5.03 12.84 14.53
N SER A 474 3.93 12.09 14.43
CA SER A 474 2.90 12.08 15.48
C SER A 474 3.39 11.32 16.71
N GLU A 475 4.20 10.29 16.53
CA GLU A 475 4.90 9.60 17.61
C GLU A 475 5.88 10.52 18.32
N ILE A 476 6.71 11.28 17.57
CA ILE A 476 7.61 12.28 18.14
C ILE A 476 6.84 13.36 18.90
N ALA A 477 5.74 13.86 18.34
CA ALA A 477 4.90 14.85 19.01
C ALA A 477 4.25 14.29 20.28
N SER A 478 3.84 13.01 20.26
CA SER A 478 3.30 12.29 21.42
C SER A 478 4.37 12.12 22.50
N VAL A 479 5.59 11.70 22.11
CA VAL A 479 6.72 11.57 23.04
C VAL A 479 7.08 12.92 23.65
N GLN A 480 7.15 14.01 22.85
CA GLN A 480 7.40 15.35 23.36
C GLN A 480 6.30 15.83 24.35
N THR A 481 5.05 15.46 24.08
CA THR A 481 3.94 15.76 24.97
C THR A 481 4.07 14.97 26.27
N LEU A 482 4.41 13.68 26.20
CA LEU A 482 4.66 12.83 27.37
C LEU A 482 5.87 13.34 28.17
N ASP A 483 6.96 13.75 27.52
CA ASP A 483 8.13 14.35 28.14
C ASP A 483 7.74 15.63 28.94
N ASN A 484 6.94 16.50 28.32
CA ASN A 484 6.46 17.71 28.97
C ASN A 484 5.56 17.40 30.19
N LEU A 485 4.68 16.41 30.08
CA LEU A 485 3.82 15.98 31.19
C LEU A 485 4.63 15.36 32.33
N LEU A 486 5.66 14.57 32.01
CA LEU A 486 6.59 13.99 33.00
C LEU A 486 7.39 15.09 33.70
N MET A 487 7.96 16.04 32.93
CA MET A 487 8.70 17.19 33.50
C MET A 487 7.82 18.09 34.39
N GLN A 488 6.54 18.22 34.06
CA GLN A 488 5.57 18.96 34.88
C GLN A 488 5.05 18.16 36.10
N GLY A 489 5.47 16.90 36.25
CA GLY A 489 5.00 16.02 37.33
C GLY A 489 3.51 15.68 37.24
N LYS A 490 2.91 15.72 36.06
CA LYS A 490 1.50 15.39 35.82
C LYS A 490 1.25 13.90 35.59
N ILE A 491 2.28 13.18 35.18
CA ILE A 491 2.29 11.72 35.01
C ILE A 491 3.50 11.13 35.76
N ASP A 492 3.35 9.90 36.23
CA ASP A 492 4.44 9.17 36.86
C ASP A 492 5.33 8.49 35.79
N LEU A 493 6.54 8.09 36.20
CA LEU A 493 7.50 7.42 35.32
C LEU A 493 6.94 6.10 34.76
N VAL A 494 6.14 5.38 35.53
CA VAL A 494 5.49 4.13 35.10
C VAL A 494 4.46 4.43 34.02
N ASP A 495 3.57 5.39 34.26
CA ASP A 495 2.59 5.86 33.29
C ASP A 495 3.25 6.36 31.98
N TYR A 496 4.39 7.04 32.10
CA TYR A 496 5.18 7.48 30.96
C TYR A 496 5.73 6.30 30.16
N LEU A 497 6.35 5.33 30.84
CA LEU A 497 6.90 4.14 30.20
C LEU A 497 5.84 3.25 29.54
N GLU A 498 4.63 3.20 30.10
CA GLU A 498 3.51 2.45 29.51
C GLU A 498 2.96 3.08 28.23
N ARG A 499 3.03 4.41 28.12
CA ARG A 499 2.43 5.18 27.00
C ARG A 499 3.41 5.52 25.88
N ILE A 500 4.71 5.36 26.11
CA ILE A 500 5.72 5.62 25.06
C ILE A 500 5.63 4.54 23.98
N PRO A 501 5.72 4.89 22.68
CA PRO A 501 5.66 3.92 21.59
C PRO A 501 6.73 2.83 21.70
N GLU A 502 6.43 1.66 21.18
CA GLU A 502 7.38 0.53 21.18
C GLU A 502 8.61 0.86 20.33
N GLY A 503 9.78 0.42 20.81
CA GLY A 503 11.05 0.64 20.10
C GLY A 503 11.83 1.90 20.53
N TYR A 504 11.21 2.85 21.24
CA TYR A 504 11.92 4.05 21.75
C TYR A 504 12.84 3.74 22.93
N ILE A 505 12.44 2.80 23.78
CA ILE A 505 13.25 2.39 24.95
C ILE A 505 13.46 0.88 24.91
N SER A 506 14.72 0.45 24.83
CA SER A 506 15.07 -0.97 24.94
C SER A 506 14.78 -1.48 26.35
N LYS A 507 14.23 -2.72 26.47
CA LYS A 507 13.92 -3.36 27.76
C LYS A 507 12.89 -2.60 28.62
N ARG A 508 11.88 -2.00 27.98
CA ARG A 508 10.79 -1.23 28.60
C ARG A 508 10.11 -2.01 29.74
N ALA A 509 9.81 -3.31 29.52
CA ALA A 509 9.16 -4.16 30.52
C ALA A 509 10.00 -4.34 31.80
N GLU A 510 11.33 -4.46 31.67
CA GLU A 510 12.23 -4.53 32.82
C GLU A 510 12.23 -3.23 33.65
N LEU A 511 12.13 -2.08 32.94
CA LEU A 511 12.05 -0.78 33.63
C LEU A 511 10.71 -0.60 34.35
N ILE A 512 9.60 -0.97 33.71
CA ILE A 512 8.27 -0.92 34.32
C ILE A 512 8.25 -1.80 35.57
N SER A 513 8.70 -3.06 35.51
CA SER A 513 8.73 -3.97 36.67
C SER A 513 9.59 -3.44 37.82
N LYS A 514 10.70 -2.77 37.50
CA LYS A 514 11.61 -2.19 38.48
C LYS A 514 11.00 -1.02 39.23
N TYR A 515 10.22 -0.17 38.58
CA TYR A 515 9.63 1.03 39.16
C TYR A 515 8.20 0.82 39.67
N SER A 516 7.49 -0.22 39.24
CA SER A 516 6.17 -0.61 39.76
C SER A 516 6.24 -1.33 41.11
N THR A 517 7.41 -1.85 41.51
CA THR A 517 7.58 -2.48 42.81
C THR A 517 7.72 -1.37 43.85
N PRO A 518 6.82 -1.24 44.87
CA PRO A 518 6.96 -0.25 45.91
C PRO A 518 8.27 -0.50 46.65
N GLN A 519 9.18 0.45 46.61
CA GLN A 519 10.37 0.41 47.45
C GLN A 519 9.89 0.50 48.92
N ILE A 520 9.88 -0.63 49.59
CA ILE A 520 9.72 -0.66 51.05
C ILE A 520 10.88 0.17 51.60
N PRO A 521 10.64 1.25 52.37
CA PRO A 521 11.73 1.98 53.00
C PRO A 521 12.53 0.99 53.84
N GLN A 522 13.80 0.83 53.53
CA GLN A 522 14.70 0.12 54.44
C GLN A 522 14.69 0.88 55.76
N GLU A 523 14.09 0.28 56.79
CA GLU A 523 14.25 0.74 58.16
C GLU A 523 15.74 0.91 58.43
N MET A 524 16.15 2.14 58.75
CA MET A 524 17.49 2.37 59.25
C MET A 524 17.66 1.55 60.54
N PRO A 525 18.77 0.81 60.71
CA PRO A 525 19.00 0.10 61.93
C PRO A 525 18.98 1.10 63.11
N GLN A 526 18.10 0.86 64.07
CA GLN A 526 18.08 1.60 65.33
C GLN A 526 19.46 1.44 66.00
N ALA A 527 20.17 2.56 66.18
CA ALA A 527 21.39 2.62 66.89
C ALA A 527 21.07 2.30 68.37
N ASP A 528 21.67 1.22 68.93
CA ASP A 528 21.65 0.87 70.30
C ASP A 528 22.15 2.02 71.17
N MET A 529 21.26 2.62 71.98
CA MET A 529 21.59 3.56 73.02
C MET A 529 22.12 2.77 74.22
N ASN A 530 23.41 2.45 74.20
CA ASN A 530 24.16 2.13 75.49
C ASN A 530 25.66 2.18 75.20
N MET A 531 26.24 3.38 75.30
CA MET A 531 27.65 3.55 75.62
C MET A 531 27.88 4.87 76.36
N PRO A 532 28.70 4.87 77.41
CA PRO A 532 28.90 6.03 78.28
C PRO A 532 29.88 7.06 77.71
N PRO A 533 29.91 8.31 78.17
CA PRO A 533 30.66 9.40 77.58
C PRO A 533 32.15 9.29 77.87
N ARG A 534 33.01 9.37 76.88
CA ARG A 534 34.45 9.63 77.00
C ARG A 534 34.82 10.91 76.24
N GLY A 535 35.24 11.81 76.96
CA GLY A 535 36.22 12.85 77.02
C GLY A 535 36.75 13.45 75.71
N GLY A 536 36.82 14.74 75.76
CA GLY A 536 37.23 15.72 74.79
C GLY A 536 38.54 15.44 74.03
N GLY A 537 38.55 15.91 72.83
CA GLY A 537 39.71 16.00 71.94
C GLY A 537 39.44 16.99 70.81
N GLN A 538 40.17 18.04 70.83
CA GLN A 538 40.41 19.18 69.97
C GLN A 538 39.88 19.13 68.52
N LEU A 539 39.24 20.22 68.11
CA LEU A 539 39.02 20.70 66.79
C LEU A 539 40.32 20.82 65.99
N VAL A 540 40.44 20.12 64.91
CA VAL A 540 41.33 20.44 63.81
C VAL A 540 40.48 20.80 62.57
N ASP A 541 40.50 22.08 62.29
CA ASP A 541 39.95 22.70 61.14
C ASP A 541 40.77 22.27 59.92
N THR A 542 40.22 21.45 58.99
CA THR A 542 40.76 21.27 57.65
C THR A 542 39.65 21.64 56.66
N GLY A 543 39.69 22.90 56.27
CA GLY A 543 38.89 23.39 55.18
C GLY A 543 39.21 22.66 53.87
N ALA A 544 38.24 21.96 53.38
CA ALA A 544 38.16 21.53 51.99
C ALA A 544 36.84 22.02 51.41
N GLN A 545 36.92 23.18 50.73
CA GLN A 545 35.87 23.63 49.83
C GLN A 545 35.85 22.70 48.61
N GLU A 546 34.81 21.87 48.49
CA GLU A 546 34.48 21.24 47.23
C GLU A 546 33.84 22.27 46.32
N THR A 547 34.62 22.73 45.38
CA THR A 547 34.15 23.52 44.22
C THR A 547 33.50 22.59 43.21
N LEU A 548 32.20 22.82 42.93
CA LEU A 548 31.48 22.29 41.80
C LEU A 548 32.23 22.58 40.49
N PRO A 549 32.35 21.63 39.56
CA PRO A 549 32.96 21.90 38.25
C PRO A 549 31.98 22.67 37.40
N THR A 550 32.22 23.96 37.25
CA THR A 550 31.61 24.82 36.22
C THR A 550 32.06 24.35 34.83
N GLY A 551 31.10 24.21 33.94
CA GLY A 551 31.30 23.78 32.54
C GLY A 551 32.38 24.54 31.77
N ARG A 552 33.43 23.81 31.43
CA ARG A 552 34.47 24.18 30.44
C ARG A 552 34.76 23.04 29.46
N GLY A 553 33.82 22.19 29.16
CA GLY A 553 33.98 21.07 28.21
C GLY A 553 33.46 21.35 26.79
N TYR A 554 32.57 22.31 26.62
CA TYR A 554 31.92 22.53 25.32
C TYR A 554 32.67 23.48 24.34
N SER A 555 33.57 24.32 24.82
CA SER A 555 34.26 25.27 23.96
C SER A 555 35.51 24.68 23.27
N GLU A 556 36.03 23.58 23.74
CA GLU A 556 37.25 22.97 23.16
C GLU A 556 36.93 21.97 22.05
N LEU A 557 35.79 21.30 22.11
CA LEU A 557 35.27 20.43 21.03
C LEU A 557 34.87 21.26 19.78
N GLN A 558 34.29 22.43 19.96
CA GLN A 558 33.94 23.33 18.85
C GLN A 558 35.17 23.96 18.16
N ARG A 559 36.27 24.14 18.89
CA ARG A 559 37.54 24.62 18.29
C ARG A 559 38.28 23.53 17.51
N GLN A 560 38.11 22.26 17.84
CA GLN A 560 38.71 21.15 17.08
C GLN A 560 37.93 20.84 15.80
N LEU A 561 36.60 21.01 15.79
CA LEU A 561 35.76 20.81 14.60
C LEU A 561 35.98 21.91 13.55
N ASN A 562 36.32 23.14 13.96
CA ASN A 562 36.60 24.24 13.03
C ASN A 562 38.05 24.25 12.48
N ARG A 563 38.92 23.35 12.94
CA ARG A 563 40.29 23.18 12.38
C ARG A 563 40.44 22.03 11.40
N ALA A 564 39.42 21.21 11.22
CA ALA A 564 39.42 20.06 10.30
C ALA A 564 38.68 20.36 8.98
N GLY A 565 38.27 21.59 8.73
CA GLY A 565 37.48 21.99 7.57
C GLY A 565 38.10 23.19 6.81
N ASN A 566 39.43 23.17 6.59
CA ASN A 566 40.13 24.01 5.58
C ASN A 566 41.09 23.14 4.78
#